data_85f28bf2cc58f62783b78536d72b6e8b
#
_entry.id   85f28bf2cc58f62783b78536d72b6e8b
#
_cell.length_a   1.000
_cell.length_b   1.000
_cell.length_c   1.000
_cell.angle_alpha   90.00
_cell.angle_beta   90.00
_cell.angle_gamma   90.00
#
_symmetry.space_group_name_H-M   'P 1'
#
loop_
_entity.id
_entity.type
_entity.pdbx_description
1 polymer ?
#
loop_
_entity_poly.entity_id
_entity_poly.type
_entity_poly.pdbx_seq_one_letter_code
_entity_poly.pdbx_strand_id
1 'polypeptide(L)'
;IFTQRLNSPLGPMILAATAQGLCGVWFEGQRHGPSDERMRSWTHAASNGLLENARQQLLAYFAGEPHRFELPLDLSAGTAFQQSVWQALLRIPSGQTQSYGDLARLLNKPTAVRAVGAAVGRNPVSIIVPCHRILGAGGQLTGYAGGLWRKHALLKLEGHMGL
;
A
#
# COMPACT_ATOMS: atom_id res chain seq x y z
N ILE A 1 -1.00 9.70 -16.66
CA ILE A 1 -0.30 9.10 -15.51
C ILE A 1 1.20 9.06 -15.82
N PHE A 2 1.99 9.53 -14.88
CA PHE A 2 3.44 9.49 -14.94
C PHE A 2 3.97 8.39 -14.05
N THR A 3 5.07 7.76 -14.44
CA THR A 3 5.65 6.64 -13.69
C THR A 3 7.15 6.79 -13.48
N GLN A 4 7.62 6.16 -12.40
CA GLN A 4 9.04 5.89 -12.14
C GLN A 4 9.19 4.47 -11.60
N ARG A 5 10.39 3.95 -11.69
CA ARG A 5 10.76 2.65 -11.12
C ARG A 5 11.63 2.86 -9.90
N LEU A 6 11.56 1.92 -8.97
CA LEU A 6 12.37 1.90 -7.76
C LEU A 6 12.86 0.47 -7.52
N ASN A 7 14.16 0.31 -7.34
CA ASN A 7 14.72 -0.97 -6.89
C ASN A 7 14.76 -0.98 -5.37
N SER A 8 13.86 -1.73 -4.76
CA SER A 8 13.80 -1.86 -3.31
C SER A 8 14.48 -3.15 -2.84
N PRO A 9 14.78 -3.27 -1.52
CA PRO A 9 15.29 -4.53 -0.96
C PRO A 9 14.33 -5.70 -1.13
N LEU A 10 13.06 -5.44 -1.37
CA LEU A 10 12.03 -6.47 -1.56
C LEU A 10 11.67 -6.70 -3.03
N GLY A 11 12.43 -6.11 -3.94
CA GLY A 11 12.24 -6.26 -5.38
C GLY A 11 11.88 -4.95 -6.08
N PRO A 12 11.83 -4.98 -7.41
CA PRO A 12 11.54 -3.78 -8.19
C PRO A 12 10.09 -3.32 -7.99
N MET A 13 9.91 -2.02 -7.95
CA MET A 13 8.62 -1.39 -7.72
C MET A 13 8.29 -0.39 -8.82
N ILE A 14 7.00 -0.18 -9.04
CA ILE A 14 6.46 0.81 -9.97
C ILE A 14 5.74 1.87 -9.14
N LEU A 15 6.07 3.13 -9.37
CA LEU A 15 5.41 4.29 -8.78
C LEU A 15 4.65 5.04 -9.88
N ALA A 16 3.43 5.47 -9.58
CA ALA A 16 2.59 6.18 -10.54
C ALA A 16 1.90 7.38 -9.88
N ALA A 17 1.77 8.46 -10.64
CA ALA A 17 1.15 9.70 -10.17
C ALA A 17 0.26 10.33 -11.24
N THR A 18 -0.82 10.96 -10.77
CA THR A 18 -1.64 11.89 -11.53
C THR A 18 -1.28 13.32 -11.14
N ALA A 19 -1.96 14.29 -11.72
CA ALA A 19 -1.82 15.71 -11.33
C ALA A 19 -2.28 15.94 -9.87
N GLN A 20 -3.16 15.10 -9.32
CA GLN A 20 -3.70 15.24 -7.98
C GLN A 20 -2.84 14.56 -6.90
N GLY A 21 -2.05 13.57 -7.25
CA GLY A 21 -1.24 12.88 -6.26
C GLY A 21 -0.74 11.52 -6.71
N LEU A 22 -0.12 10.83 -5.78
CA LEU A 22 0.36 9.47 -5.97
C LEU A 22 -0.82 8.52 -6.09
N CYS A 23 -0.93 7.82 -7.20
CA CYS A 23 -2.07 6.93 -7.47
C CYS A 23 -1.67 5.45 -7.50
N GLY A 24 -0.39 5.12 -7.46
CA GLY A 24 0.05 3.74 -7.45
C GLY A 24 1.46 3.55 -6.90
N VAL A 25 1.61 2.51 -6.11
CA VAL A 25 2.90 1.95 -5.68
C VAL A 25 2.69 0.44 -5.65
N TRP A 26 3.38 -0.27 -6.52
CA TRP A 26 3.25 -1.71 -6.64
C TRP A 26 4.62 -2.37 -6.74
N PHE A 27 4.74 -3.58 -6.19
CA PHE A 27 5.84 -4.47 -6.58
C PHE A 27 5.55 -5.00 -7.98
N GLU A 28 6.56 -5.09 -8.82
CA GLU A 28 6.37 -5.65 -10.17
C GLU A 28 5.84 -7.08 -10.08
N GLY A 29 4.82 -7.37 -10.89
CA GLY A 29 4.21 -8.68 -10.96
C GLY A 29 3.30 -9.05 -9.79
N GLN A 30 3.05 -8.13 -8.86
CA GLN A 30 2.15 -8.41 -7.75
C GLN A 30 0.72 -8.64 -8.19
N ARG A 31 -0.05 -9.32 -7.35
CA ARG A 31 -1.48 -9.51 -7.55
C ARG A 31 -2.20 -8.17 -7.55
N HIS A 32 -3.16 -7.99 -8.45
CA HIS A 32 -3.94 -6.76 -8.63
C HIS A 32 -3.11 -5.52 -9.00
N GLY A 33 -1.87 -5.71 -9.42
CA GLY A 33 -1.06 -4.63 -9.97
C GLY A 33 -1.52 -4.24 -11.37
N PRO A 34 -0.97 -3.16 -11.93
CA PRO A 34 -1.34 -2.72 -13.27
C PRO A 34 -0.87 -3.71 -14.33
N SER A 35 -1.71 -3.95 -15.33
CA SER A 35 -1.34 -4.76 -16.49
C SER A 35 -0.37 -4.01 -17.40
N ASP A 36 0.39 -4.75 -18.20
CA ASP A 36 1.26 -4.13 -19.21
C ASP A 36 0.45 -3.28 -20.19
N GLU A 37 -0.73 -3.74 -20.56
CA GLU A 37 -1.63 -3.00 -21.44
C GLU A 37 -2.04 -1.65 -20.83
N ARG A 38 -2.40 -1.65 -19.55
CA ARG A 38 -2.75 -0.43 -18.84
C ARG A 38 -1.57 0.53 -18.76
N MET A 39 -0.36 0.04 -18.52
CA MET A 39 0.84 0.85 -18.39
C MET A 39 1.35 1.43 -19.72
N ARG A 40 0.92 0.89 -20.86
CA ARG A 40 1.37 1.39 -22.17
C ARG A 40 1.04 2.86 -22.42
N SER A 41 -0.06 3.35 -21.84
CA SER A 41 -0.48 4.74 -21.97
C SER A 41 0.21 5.68 -20.97
N TRP A 42 1.00 5.14 -20.05
CA TRP A 42 1.64 5.91 -19.00
C TRP A 42 3.01 6.42 -19.47
N THR A 43 3.37 7.60 -19.00
CA THR A 43 4.62 8.25 -19.37
C THR A 43 5.67 8.10 -18.29
N HIS A 44 6.81 7.52 -18.64
CA HIS A 44 7.97 7.52 -17.73
C HIS A 44 8.44 8.97 -17.53
N ALA A 45 8.58 9.39 -16.28
CA ALA A 45 8.93 10.77 -15.93
C ALA A 45 10.11 10.81 -14.96
N ALA A 46 11.32 10.88 -15.51
CA ALA A 46 12.56 10.87 -14.72
C ALA A 46 12.68 12.08 -13.77
N SER A 47 12.00 13.19 -14.06
CA SER A 47 12.11 14.43 -13.28
C SER A 47 10.78 14.90 -12.69
N ASN A 48 9.84 13.99 -12.42
CA ASN A 48 8.59 14.34 -11.74
C ASN A 48 8.86 14.52 -10.25
N GLY A 49 8.61 15.71 -9.72
CA GLY A 49 8.92 16.04 -8.32
C GLY A 49 8.17 15.22 -7.30
N LEU A 50 6.90 14.91 -7.53
CA LEU A 50 6.10 14.06 -6.63
C LEU A 50 6.65 12.63 -6.60
N LEU A 51 6.92 12.05 -7.76
CA LEU A 51 7.46 10.68 -7.85
C LEU A 51 8.85 10.60 -7.23
N GLU A 52 9.70 11.60 -7.44
CA GLU A 52 11.02 11.64 -6.82
C GLU A 52 10.93 11.72 -5.29
N ASN A 53 10.02 12.54 -4.76
CA ASN A 53 9.78 12.64 -3.34
C ASN A 53 9.25 11.30 -2.76
N ALA A 54 8.32 10.66 -3.45
CA ALA A 54 7.81 9.35 -3.05
C ALA A 54 8.93 8.30 -3.02
N ARG A 55 9.78 8.31 -4.04
CA ARG A 55 10.92 7.42 -4.15
C ARG A 55 11.88 7.59 -2.96
N GLN A 56 12.22 8.83 -2.63
CA GLN A 56 13.10 9.14 -1.51
C GLN A 56 12.50 8.72 -0.17
N GLN A 57 11.22 8.95 0.05
CA GLN A 57 10.55 8.53 1.28
C GLN A 57 10.47 7.01 1.40
N LEU A 58 10.25 6.30 0.32
CA LEU A 58 10.27 4.83 0.32
C LEU A 58 11.66 4.28 0.61
N LEU A 59 12.71 4.87 0.03
CA LEU A 59 14.09 4.46 0.32
C LEU A 59 14.44 4.69 1.78
N ALA A 60 14.04 5.80 2.37
CA ALA A 60 14.23 6.08 3.80
C ALA A 60 13.48 5.07 4.66
N TYR A 61 12.25 4.73 4.29
CA TYR A 61 11.47 3.69 4.95
C TYR A 61 12.21 2.34 4.96
N PHE A 62 12.69 1.90 3.80
CA PHE A 62 13.43 0.64 3.71
C PHE A 62 14.78 0.67 4.45
N ALA A 63 15.35 1.83 4.64
CA ALA A 63 16.56 2.01 5.46
C ALA A 63 16.28 1.96 6.97
N GLY A 64 15.02 1.81 7.37
CA GLY A 64 14.62 1.72 8.76
C GLY A 64 14.50 3.07 9.46
N GLU A 65 14.50 4.17 8.73
CA GLU A 65 14.36 5.50 9.33
C GLU A 65 12.94 5.69 9.85
N PRO A 66 12.77 6.15 11.09
CA PRO A 66 11.45 6.43 11.63
C PRO A 66 10.89 7.68 10.95
N HIS A 67 9.85 7.51 10.14
CA HIS A 67 9.14 8.64 9.58
C HIS A 67 7.73 8.27 9.16
N ARG A 68 6.93 9.28 8.90
CA ARG A 68 5.60 9.15 8.31
C ARG A 68 5.69 9.58 6.85
N PHE A 69 4.96 8.88 6.00
CA PHE A 69 4.84 9.32 4.61
C PHE A 69 4.01 10.60 4.54
N GLU A 70 4.56 11.62 3.91
CA GLU A 70 3.90 12.91 3.67
C GLU A 70 3.84 13.16 2.17
N LEU A 71 2.81 12.62 1.55
CA LEU A 71 2.64 12.64 0.10
C LEU A 71 1.15 12.85 -0.22
N PRO A 72 0.82 13.71 -1.19
CA PRO A 72 -0.55 13.76 -1.67
C PRO A 72 -0.89 12.45 -2.39
N LEU A 73 -2.06 11.90 -2.08
CA LEU A 73 -2.55 10.66 -2.67
C LEU A 73 -3.74 10.94 -3.58
N ASP A 74 -3.81 10.20 -4.68
CA ASP A 74 -4.99 10.18 -5.53
C ASP A 74 -5.55 8.76 -5.55
N LEU A 75 -6.55 8.52 -4.71
CA LEU A 75 -7.24 7.24 -4.58
C LEU A 75 -8.57 7.21 -5.34
N SER A 76 -8.80 8.18 -6.21
CA SER A 76 -10.09 8.40 -6.87
C SER A 76 -10.48 7.28 -7.85
N ALA A 77 -9.53 6.45 -8.28
CA ALA A 77 -9.84 5.30 -9.13
C ALA A 77 -10.62 4.19 -8.40
N GLY A 78 -10.61 4.19 -7.07
CA GLY A 78 -11.38 3.23 -6.28
C GLY A 78 -12.83 3.62 -6.12
N THR A 79 -13.68 2.63 -5.80
CA THR A 79 -15.07 2.90 -5.41
C THR A 79 -15.11 3.68 -4.11
N ALA A 80 -16.28 4.27 -3.78
CA ALA A 80 -16.45 4.97 -2.51
C ALA A 80 -16.14 4.06 -1.31
N PHE A 81 -16.58 2.80 -1.36
CA PHE A 81 -16.29 1.82 -0.31
C PHE A 81 -14.81 1.52 -0.22
N GLN A 82 -14.14 1.25 -1.33
CA GLN A 82 -12.70 1.00 -1.36
C GLN A 82 -11.93 2.20 -0.80
N GLN A 83 -12.27 3.40 -1.20
CA GLN A 83 -11.62 4.61 -0.68
C GLN A 83 -11.80 4.74 0.84
N SER A 84 -12.98 4.42 1.37
CA SER A 84 -13.21 4.46 2.82
C SER A 84 -12.32 3.45 3.56
N VAL A 85 -12.13 2.27 3.00
CA VAL A 85 -11.23 1.24 3.57
C VAL A 85 -9.77 1.74 3.55
N TRP A 86 -9.32 2.26 2.43
CA TRP A 86 -7.94 2.75 2.30
C TRP A 86 -7.67 3.95 3.22
N GLN A 87 -8.61 4.85 3.38
CA GLN A 87 -8.49 5.96 4.35
C GLN A 87 -8.39 5.46 5.79
N ALA A 88 -9.14 4.41 6.14
CA ALA A 88 -9.06 3.80 7.46
C ALA A 88 -7.69 3.15 7.70
N LEU A 89 -7.12 2.51 6.68
CA LEU A 89 -5.77 1.93 6.77
C LEU A 89 -4.71 2.98 7.11
N LEU A 90 -4.83 4.18 6.57
CA LEU A 90 -3.88 5.26 6.82
C LEU A 90 -3.78 5.66 8.30
N ARG A 91 -4.77 5.30 9.11
CA ARG A 91 -4.79 5.60 10.54
C ARG A 91 -4.01 4.60 11.40
N ILE A 92 -3.57 3.48 10.81
CA ILE A 92 -2.84 2.45 11.56
C ILE A 92 -1.36 2.83 11.58
N PRO A 93 -0.79 3.16 12.75
CA PRO A 93 0.60 3.58 12.82
C PRO A 93 1.57 2.43 12.55
N SER A 94 2.79 2.78 12.16
CA SER A 94 3.89 1.83 12.02
C SER A 94 4.13 1.06 13.32
N GLY A 95 4.35 -0.24 13.22
CA GLY A 95 4.55 -1.11 14.37
C GLY A 95 3.26 -1.65 14.99
N GLN A 96 2.10 -1.17 14.53
CA GLN A 96 0.80 -1.64 15.01
C GLN A 96 0.07 -2.42 13.91
N THR A 97 -0.82 -3.31 14.32
CA THR A 97 -1.63 -4.12 13.42
C THR A 97 -3.07 -4.14 13.88
N GLN A 98 -3.96 -4.44 12.95
CA GLN A 98 -5.39 -4.69 13.22
C GLN A 98 -5.83 -5.92 12.43
N SER A 99 -6.94 -6.53 12.85
CA SER A 99 -7.57 -7.60 12.07
C SER A 99 -8.53 -7.01 11.03
N TYR A 100 -8.93 -7.84 10.06
CA TYR A 100 -9.99 -7.46 9.11
C TYR A 100 -11.30 -7.13 9.85
N GLY A 101 -11.62 -7.88 10.90
CA GLY A 101 -12.80 -7.62 11.71
C GLY A 101 -12.73 -6.29 12.46
N ASP A 102 -11.56 -5.95 13.01
CA ASP A 102 -11.35 -4.65 13.65
C ASP A 102 -11.58 -3.50 12.66
N LEU A 103 -11.06 -3.65 11.44
CA LEU A 103 -11.22 -2.65 10.40
C LEU A 103 -12.69 -2.50 9.98
N ALA A 104 -13.40 -3.62 9.85
CA ALA A 104 -14.84 -3.61 9.53
C ALA A 104 -15.65 -2.90 10.62
N ARG A 105 -15.33 -3.13 11.89
CA ARG A 105 -15.99 -2.44 13.01
C ARG A 105 -15.69 -0.95 13.00
N LEU A 106 -14.45 -0.57 12.73
CA LEU A 106 -14.07 0.83 12.62
C LEU A 106 -14.86 1.56 11.54
N LEU A 107 -15.21 0.88 10.46
CA LEU A 107 -16.01 1.40 9.37
C LEU A 107 -17.53 1.33 9.62
N ASN A 108 -17.96 0.90 10.81
CA ASN A 108 -19.37 0.66 11.15
C ASN A 108 -20.04 -0.38 10.22
N LYS A 109 -19.27 -1.35 9.75
CA LYS A 109 -19.75 -2.42 8.86
C LYS A 109 -19.26 -3.79 9.36
N PRO A 110 -19.62 -4.20 10.60
CA PRO A 110 -19.03 -5.39 11.22
C PRO A 110 -19.32 -6.71 10.48
N THR A 111 -20.38 -6.73 9.65
CA THR A 111 -20.72 -7.89 8.85
C THR A 111 -20.06 -7.91 7.47
N ALA A 112 -19.34 -6.85 7.10
CA ALA A 112 -18.73 -6.70 5.78
C ALA A 112 -17.25 -7.12 5.73
N VAL A 113 -16.83 -8.06 6.57
CA VAL A 113 -15.42 -8.47 6.70
C VAL A 113 -14.84 -8.93 5.38
N ARG A 114 -15.60 -9.70 4.57
CA ARG A 114 -15.12 -10.17 3.26
C ARG A 114 -14.93 -9.02 2.27
N ALA A 115 -15.88 -8.09 2.23
CA ALA A 115 -15.80 -6.93 1.35
C ALA A 115 -14.63 -6.02 1.76
N VAL A 116 -14.43 -5.84 3.07
CA VAL A 116 -13.28 -5.11 3.61
C VAL A 116 -11.97 -5.79 3.18
N GLY A 117 -11.88 -7.11 3.34
CA GLY A 117 -10.70 -7.87 2.92
C GLY A 117 -10.40 -7.73 1.44
N ALA A 118 -11.43 -7.78 0.59
CA ALA A 118 -11.26 -7.57 -0.85
C ALA A 118 -10.75 -6.17 -1.17
N ALA A 119 -11.28 -5.15 -0.49
CA ALA A 119 -10.82 -3.77 -0.67
C ALA A 119 -9.38 -3.57 -0.20
N VAL A 120 -9.00 -4.17 0.94
CA VAL A 120 -7.61 -4.17 1.43
C VAL A 120 -6.67 -4.76 0.38
N GLY A 121 -7.05 -5.89 -0.22
CA GLY A 121 -6.26 -6.55 -1.26
C GLY A 121 -6.12 -5.76 -2.56
N ARG A 122 -7.01 -4.81 -2.80
CA ARG A 122 -7.00 -3.95 -3.99
C ARG A 122 -6.31 -2.60 -3.78
N ASN A 123 -5.72 -2.37 -2.61
CA ASN A 123 -4.99 -1.14 -2.32
C ASN A 123 -4.00 -0.82 -3.44
N PRO A 124 -4.12 0.34 -4.10
CA PRO A 124 -3.22 0.68 -5.20
C PRO A 124 -1.90 1.31 -4.77
N VAL A 125 -1.77 1.72 -3.50
CA VAL A 125 -0.58 2.44 -3.00
C VAL A 125 0.03 1.64 -1.85
N SER A 126 0.69 0.55 -2.19
CA SER A 126 1.31 -0.35 -1.21
C SER A 126 2.29 0.39 -0.30
N ILE A 127 2.42 -0.05 0.94
CA ILE A 127 3.31 0.47 1.97
C ILE A 127 2.81 1.82 2.52
N ILE A 128 2.60 2.81 1.71
CA ILE A 128 2.14 4.15 2.12
C ILE A 128 0.72 4.06 2.66
N VAL A 129 -0.17 3.38 1.95
CA VAL A 129 -1.44 2.90 2.50
C VAL A 129 -1.18 1.51 3.06
N PRO A 130 -1.10 1.35 4.39
CA PRO A 130 -0.45 0.20 5.00
C PRO A 130 -1.32 -1.06 5.10
N CYS A 131 -1.72 -1.61 3.97
CA CYS A 131 -2.51 -2.83 3.94
C CYS A 131 -1.78 -4.04 4.54
N HIS A 132 -0.45 -3.99 4.62
CA HIS A 132 0.35 -5.03 5.27
C HIS A 132 0.15 -5.09 6.80
N ARG A 133 -0.44 -4.06 7.41
CA ARG A 133 -0.73 -4.02 8.85
C ARG A 133 -2.04 -4.68 9.23
N ILE A 134 -2.73 -5.31 8.28
CA ILE A 134 -3.95 -6.07 8.54
C ILE A 134 -3.61 -7.57 8.60
N LEU A 135 -4.01 -8.20 9.72
CA LEU A 135 -3.77 -9.62 9.99
C LEU A 135 -5.09 -10.37 10.13
N GLY A 136 -5.03 -11.70 10.10
CA GLY A 136 -6.18 -12.55 10.44
C GLY A 136 -6.60 -12.38 11.89
N ALA A 137 -7.77 -12.91 12.26
CA ALA A 137 -8.39 -12.73 13.57
C ALA A 137 -7.50 -13.20 14.73
N GLY A 138 -6.69 -14.23 14.51
CA GLY A 138 -5.75 -14.75 15.51
C GLY A 138 -4.33 -14.22 15.38
N GLY A 139 -4.12 -13.13 14.61
CA GLY A 139 -2.79 -12.58 14.36
C GLY A 139 -2.03 -13.27 13.24
N GLN A 140 -2.70 -14.12 12.44
CA GLN A 140 -2.04 -14.85 11.36
C GLN A 140 -1.74 -13.93 10.18
N LEU A 141 -0.61 -14.22 9.50
CA LEU A 141 -0.31 -13.62 8.21
C LEU A 141 -1.22 -14.25 7.16
N THR A 142 -2.19 -13.49 6.69
CA THR A 142 -3.13 -13.92 5.65
C THR A 142 -3.19 -12.88 4.55
N GLY A 143 -3.09 -13.29 3.31
CA GLY A 143 -3.30 -12.46 2.14
C GLY A 143 -2.45 -11.18 2.09
N TYR A 144 -1.70 -11.01 1.03
CA TYR A 144 -1.07 -9.75 0.67
C TYR A 144 -0.80 -9.78 -0.83
N ALA A 145 -1.20 -8.73 -1.53
CA ALA A 145 -1.03 -8.67 -2.98
C ALA A 145 0.44 -8.79 -3.40
N GLY A 146 1.35 -8.29 -2.60
CA GLY A 146 2.79 -8.42 -2.81
C GLY A 146 3.40 -9.74 -2.36
N GLY A 147 2.60 -10.66 -1.81
CA GLY A 147 3.07 -11.93 -1.27
C GLY A 147 3.33 -11.91 0.22
N LEU A 148 3.09 -13.03 0.91
CA LEU A 148 3.22 -13.11 2.36
C LEU A 148 4.65 -12.84 2.84
N TRP A 149 5.66 -13.24 2.06
CA TRP A 149 7.05 -12.99 2.44
C TRP A 149 7.37 -11.49 2.53
N ARG A 150 6.78 -10.67 1.65
CA ARG A 150 6.92 -9.21 1.72
C ARG A 150 6.15 -8.64 2.89
N LYS A 151 4.94 -9.14 3.15
CA LYS A 151 4.15 -8.73 4.32
C LYS A 151 4.94 -8.96 5.60
N HIS A 152 5.52 -10.14 5.76
CA HIS A 152 6.38 -10.47 6.90
C HIS A 152 7.56 -9.50 7.00
N ALA A 153 8.25 -9.26 5.88
CA ALA A 153 9.42 -8.38 5.86
C ALA A 153 9.07 -6.94 6.25
N LEU A 154 7.93 -6.42 5.75
CA LEU A 154 7.48 -5.06 6.08
C LEU A 154 7.12 -4.93 7.56
N LEU A 155 6.40 -5.89 8.11
CA LEU A 155 6.05 -5.87 9.53
C LEU A 155 7.27 -5.98 10.42
N LYS A 156 8.22 -6.82 10.06
CA LYS A 156 9.50 -6.95 10.77
C LYS A 156 10.29 -5.65 10.73
N LEU A 157 10.36 -5.02 9.57
CA LEU A 157 11.02 -3.74 9.39
C LEU A 157 10.40 -2.66 10.31
N GLU A 158 9.09 -2.71 10.51
CA GLU A 158 8.37 -1.77 11.37
C GLU A 158 8.44 -2.13 12.86
N GLY A 159 9.15 -3.18 13.22
CA GLY A 159 9.32 -3.58 14.60
C GLY A 159 8.15 -4.35 15.21
N HIS A 160 7.27 -4.94 14.39
CA HIS A 160 6.20 -5.78 14.90
C HIS A 160 6.78 -7.07 15.51
N MET A 161 6.50 -7.30 16.79
CA MET A 161 7.15 -8.34 17.58
C MET A 161 6.42 -9.70 17.58
N GLY A 162 5.29 -9.81 16.94
CA GLY A 162 4.47 -11.02 16.92
C GLY A 162 4.78 -12.01 15.81
N LEU A 163 5.89 -11.86 15.13
CA LEU A 163 6.23 -12.71 13.98
C LEU A 163 7.25 -13.79 14.32
#